data_8c69054a716d517280453cb82a7ae3fd
#
_entry.id   8c69054a716d517280453cb82a7ae3fd
#
_cell.length_a   1.000
_cell.length_b   1.000
_cell.length_c   1.000
_cell.angle_alpha   90.00
_cell.angle_beta   90.00
_cell.angle_gamma   90.00
#
_symmetry.space_group_name_H-M   'P 1'
#
loop_
_entity.id
_entity.type
_entity.pdbx_description
1 polymer ?
#
loop_
_entity_poly.entity_id
_entity_poly.type
_entity_poly.pdbx_seq_one_letter_code
_entity_poly.pdbx_strand_id
1 'polypeptide(L)'
;MFAESVTPQEIEKLEYASFPGKIYVIDSVGAEFNRAIAYLRSQKVIGFDTETRPTFTPSQPRYGVALLQLSGPDKAFLFRVNKMGMHRRLCNLLASPKILKIGAAIHDDIRGLQKHRDFVAGGFVDLQKIVWEWGIRDKSVKKMAAIILGIRISKTQQLSNWEAETLNEGQCKYAATDAWVCREMYLRLMRSEKNPLEETVPTV
;
A
#
# COMPACT_ATOMS: atom_id res chain seq x y z
N MET A 1 -11.26 20.34 7.53
CA MET A 1 -11.34 19.37 8.64
C MET A 1 -11.87 18.07 8.08
N PHE A 2 -11.30 16.92 8.45
CA PHE A 2 -11.79 15.61 8.01
C PHE A 2 -12.86 15.08 8.96
N ALA A 3 -13.72 14.17 8.48
CA ALA A 3 -14.64 13.42 9.33
C ALA A 3 -13.86 12.43 10.20
N GLU A 4 -14.30 12.21 11.43
CA GLU A 4 -13.66 11.28 12.36
C GLU A 4 -13.82 9.82 11.92
N SER A 5 -15.00 9.48 11.39
CA SER A 5 -15.32 8.15 10.88
C SER A 5 -16.31 8.25 9.73
N VAL A 6 -16.50 7.15 9.01
CA VAL A 6 -17.44 7.03 7.88
C VAL A 6 -18.14 5.68 7.90
N THR A 7 -19.44 5.69 7.60
CA THR A 7 -20.27 4.48 7.50
C THR A 7 -20.16 3.80 6.13
N PRO A 8 -20.46 2.50 6.01
CA PRO A 8 -20.52 1.82 4.70
C PRO A 8 -21.47 2.48 3.72
N GLN A 9 -22.63 2.97 4.21
CA GLN A 9 -23.64 3.63 3.39
C GLN A 9 -23.16 4.96 2.80
N GLU A 10 -22.36 5.72 3.55
CA GLU A 10 -21.74 6.94 3.04
C GLU A 10 -20.67 6.64 2.01
N ILE A 11 -19.85 5.60 2.24
CA ILE A 11 -18.82 5.19 1.27
C ILE A 11 -19.45 4.78 -0.06
N GLU A 12 -20.59 4.10 -0.05
CA GLU A 12 -21.27 3.63 -1.28
C GLU A 12 -21.79 4.76 -2.18
N LYS A 13 -22.01 5.93 -1.62
CA LYS A 13 -22.43 7.14 -2.35
C LYS A 13 -21.25 7.86 -3.03
N LEU A 14 -20.01 7.53 -2.66
CA LEU A 14 -18.83 8.16 -3.22
C LEU A 14 -18.52 7.65 -4.62
N GLU A 15 -17.88 8.50 -5.42
CA GLU A 15 -17.39 8.12 -6.74
C GLU A 15 -16.36 7.00 -6.62
N TYR A 16 -16.49 5.98 -7.49
CA TYR A 16 -15.53 4.90 -7.57
C TYR A 16 -14.23 5.40 -8.23
N ALA A 17 -13.10 5.12 -7.60
CA ALA A 17 -11.80 5.43 -8.15
C ALA A 17 -10.86 4.21 -8.11
N SER A 18 -9.98 4.15 -9.06
CA SER A 18 -8.88 3.20 -9.14
C SER A 18 -7.65 3.89 -9.72
N PHE A 19 -6.49 3.27 -9.60
CA PHE A 19 -5.25 3.84 -10.14
C PHE A 19 -5.39 4.22 -11.63
N PRO A 20 -5.20 5.49 -11.98
CA PRO A 20 -5.45 5.97 -13.35
C PRO A 20 -4.24 5.81 -14.28
N GLY A 21 -3.07 5.47 -13.73
CA GLY A 21 -1.81 5.43 -14.45
C GLY A 21 -1.48 4.09 -15.10
N LYS A 22 -0.23 3.94 -15.54
CA LYS A 22 0.26 2.70 -16.15
C LYS A 22 0.73 1.71 -15.09
N ILE A 23 0.29 0.46 -15.22
CA ILE A 23 0.64 -0.65 -14.33
C ILE A 23 1.64 -1.56 -15.04
N TYR A 24 2.72 -1.91 -14.34
CA TYR A 24 3.76 -2.81 -14.84
C TYR A 24 3.89 -3.99 -13.88
N VAL A 25 3.72 -5.20 -14.39
CA VAL A 25 3.97 -6.44 -13.64
C VAL A 25 5.40 -6.88 -13.89
N ILE A 26 6.18 -6.99 -12.82
CA ILE A 26 7.62 -7.33 -12.87
C ILE A 26 7.82 -8.71 -12.24
N ASP A 27 8.12 -9.71 -13.03
CA ASP A 27 8.31 -11.10 -12.61
C ASP A 27 9.77 -11.59 -12.70
N SER A 28 10.65 -10.77 -13.29
CA SER A 28 12.06 -11.08 -13.46
C SER A 28 12.95 -9.83 -13.41
N VAL A 29 14.24 -10.03 -13.17
CA VAL A 29 15.23 -8.96 -13.16
C VAL A 29 15.73 -8.72 -14.60
N GLY A 30 15.33 -7.60 -15.19
CA GLY A 30 15.64 -7.25 -16.56
C GLY A 30 15.49 -5.74 -16.84
N ALA A 31 15.27 -5.39 -18.08
CA ALA A 31 15.16 -4.00 -18.51
C ALA A 31 13.98 -3.27 -17.85
N GLU A 32 12.81 -3.93 -17.71
CA GLU A 32 11.64 -3.35 -17.03
C GLU A 32 11.88 -3.14 -15.56
N PHE A 33 12.47 -4.13 -14.86
CA PHE A 33 12.89 -3.98 -13.48
C PHE A 33 13.82 -2.77 -13.31
N ASN A 34 14.81 -2.62 -14.19
CA ASN A 34 15.75 -1.51 -14.13
C ASN A 34 15.06 -0.15 -14.33
N ARG A 35 14.11 -0.05 -15.28
CA ARG A 35 13.28 1.15 -15.48
C ARG A 35 12.39 1.45 -14.28
N ALA A 36 11.78 0.42 -13.68
CA ALA A 36 10.98 0.55 -12.47
C ALA A 36 11.78 1.11 -11.30
N ILE A 37 12.96 0.54 -11.03
CA ILE A 37 13.85 1.03 -9.96
C ILE A 37 14.31 2.46 -10.22
N ALA A 38 14.66 2.81 -11.46
CA ALA A 38 15.08 4.17 -11.81
C ALA A 38 13.94 5.18 -11.59
N TYR A 39 12.72 4.87 -12.05
CA TYR A 39 11.55 5.71 -11.82
C TYR A 39 11.23 5.87 -10.32
N LEU A 40 11.17 4.78 -9.56
CA LEU A 40 10.85 4.84 -8.13
C LEU A 40 11.92 5.63 -7.34
N ARG A 41 13.18 5.53 -7.72
CA ARG A 41 14.28 6.30 -7.10
C ARG A 41 14.23 7.80 -7.40
N SER A 42 13.57 8.22 -8.46
CA SER A 42 13.37 9.64 -8.78
C SER A 42 12.22 10.27 -7.97
N GLN A 43 11.41 9.47 -7.28
CA GLN A 43 10.30 9.95 -6.47
C GLN A 43 10.76 10.28 -5.04
N LYS A 44 10.13 11.30 -4.42
CA LYS A 44 10.29 11.60 -2.99
C LYS A 44 9.33 10.80 -2.12
N VAL A 45 8.14 10.51 -2.64
CA VAL A 45 7.06 9.80 -1.94
C VAL A 45 6.47 8.78 -2.90
N ILE A 46 6.41 7.53 -2.46
CA ILE A 46 5.77 6.42 -3.19
C ILE A 46 4.76 5.72 -2.29
N GLY A 47 3.72 5.16 -2.88
CA GLY A 47 2.80 4.25 -2.20
C GLY A 47 3.42 2.87 -2.06
N PHE A 48 3.05 2.17 -1.01
CA PHE A 48 3.55 0.83 -0.66
C PHE A 48 2.41 -0.04 -0.16
N ASP A 49 2.37 -1.28 -0.64
CA ASP A 49 1.53 -2.34 -0.10
C ASP A 49 2.13 -3.71 -0.45
N THR A 50 1.61 -4.79 0.14
CA THR A 50 1.96 -6.17 -0.23
C THR A 50 0.72 -7.05 -0.29
N GLU A 51 0.81 -8.13 -1.09
CA GLU A 51 -0.22 -9.14 -1.13
C GLU A 51 0.35 -10.53 -0.85
N THR A 52 -0.43 -11.29 -0.08
CA THR A 52 -0.14 -12.67 0.26
C THR A 52 -1.33 -13.55 -0.14
N ARG A 53 -1.06 -14.73 -0.71
CA ARG A 53 -2.12 -15.70 -0.99
C ARG A 53 -2.86 -16.05 0.30
N PRO A 54 -4.20 -15.96 0.36
CA PRO A 54 -4.94 -16.25 1.57
C PRO A 54 -4.91 -17.75 1.91
N THR A 55 -4.95 -18.04 3.22
CA THR A 55 -5.11 -19.38 3.78
C THR A 55 -6.52 -19.51 4.32
N PHE A 56 -7.30 -20.47 3.83
CA PHE A 56 -8.72 -20.64 4.20
C PHE A 56 -8.93 -21.72 5.26
N THR A 57 -7.98 -22.62 5.45
CA THR A 57 -8.08 -23.71 6.44
C THR A 57 -6.79 -23.84 7.26
N PRO A 58 -6.86 -24.25 8.54
CA PRO A 58 -5.67 -24.43 9.39
C PRO A 58 -4.66 -25.44 8.85
N SER A 59 -5.09 -26.39 8.00
CA SER A 59 -4.25 -27.42 7.39
C SER A 59 -3.46 -26.92 6.17
N GLN A 60 -3.81 -25.76 5.61
CA GLN A 60 -3.04 -25.18 4.50
C GLN A 60 -1.75 -24.54 5.00
N PRO A 61 -0.67 -24.54 4.19
CA PRO A 61 0.54 -23.84 4.54
C PRO A 61 0.30 -22.33 4.64
N ARG A 62 1.02 -21.66 5.52
CA ARG A 62 1.06 -20.17 5.53
C ARG A 62 1.93 -19.70 4.39
N TYR A 63 1.35 -18.93 3.48
CA TYR A 63 2.05 -18.35 2.34
C TYR A 63 2.86 -17.12 2.77
N GLY A 64 3.96 -16.88 2.08
CA GLY A 64 4.73 -15.64 2.21
C GLY A 64 4.17 -14.52 1.36
N VAL A 65 4.79 -13.33 1.44
CA VAL A 65 4.46 -12.23 0.53
C VAL A 65 4.72 -12.66 -0.92
N ALA A 66 3.67 -12.59 -1.75
CA ALA A 66 3.73 -12.95 -3.15
C ALA A 66 3.98 -11.74 -4.06
N LEU A 67 3.44 -10.59 -3.69
CA LEU A 67 3.47 -9.37 -4.48
C LEU A 67 3.89 -8.17 -3.62
N LEU A 68 4.79 -7.33 -4.13
CA LEU A 68 5.11 -6.03 -3.58
C LEU A 68 4.63 -4.96 -4.57
N GLN A 69 3.78 -4.04 -4.10
CA GLN A 69 3.29 -2.93 -4.88
C GLN A 69 4.01 -1.64 -4.50
N LEU A 70 4.56 -0.94 -5.49
CA LEU A 70 5.12 0.40 -5.32
C LEU A 70 4.53 1.33 -6.38
N SER A 71 3.95 2.46 -5.94
CA SER A 71 3.29 3.40 -6.85
C SER A 71 3.85 4.82 -6.74
N GLY A 72 4.18 5.40 -7.87
CA GLY A 72 4.34 6.85 -8.02
C GLY A 72 3.00 7.51 -8.43
N PRO A 73 3.03 8.74 -8.95
CA PRO A 73 1.81 9.46 -9.35
C PRO A 73 1.12 8.87 -10.59
N ASP A 74 1.89 8.37 -11.55
CA ASP A 74 1.43 7.97 -12.89
C ASP A 74 1.84 6.54 -13.30
N LYS A 75 2.66 5.86 -12.48
CA LYS A 75 3.12 4.48 -12.70
C LYS A 75 3.09 3.68 -11.42
N ALA A 76 2.55 2.47 -11.50
CA ALA A 76 2.59 1.47 -10.44
C ALA A 76 3.36 0.23 -10.92
N PHE A 77 4.15 -0.34 -10.03
CA PHE A 77 4.99 -1.50 -10.29
C PHE A 77 4.62 -2.61 -9.30
N LEU A 78 4.25 -3.74 -9.86
CA LEU A 78 3.82 -4.94 -9.15
C LEU A 78 4.94 -5.98 -9.25
N PHE A 79 5.80 -6.02 -8.24
CA PHE A 79 6.93 -6.96 -8.21
C PHE A 79 6.47 -8.32 -7.70
N ARG A 80 6.55 -9.34 -8.55
CA ARG A 80 6.18 -10.73 -8.23
C ARG A 80 7.28 -11.38 -7.39
N VAL A 81 7.33 -11.05 -6.07
CA VAL A 81 8.40 -11.55 -5.18
C VAL A 81 8.39 -13.07 -5.02
N ASN A 82 7.24 -13.72 -5.22
CA ASN A 82 7.15 -15.18 -5.28
C ASN A 82 7.88 -15.79 -6.49
N LYS A 83 8.08 -15.03 -7.59
CA LYS A 83 8.78 -15.47 -8.80
C LYS A 83 10.23 -14.99 -8.84
N MET A 84 10.47 -13.71 -8.55
CA MET A 84 11.78 -13.07 -8.71
C MET A 84 12.60 -12.92 -7.43
N GLY A 85 11.99 -13.18 -6.28
CA GLY A 85 12.57 -12.88 -4.98
C GLY A 85 12.76 -11.37 -4.74
N MET A 86 13.47 -11.05 -3.66
CA MET A 86 13.83 -9.68 -3.32
C MET A 86 15.25 -9.36 -3.81
N HIS A 87 15.35 -8.71 -4.98
CA HIS A 87 16.64 -8.29 -5.53
C HIS A 87 17.27 -7.17 -4.69
N ARG A 88 18.61 -7.16 -4.57
CA ARG A 88 19.35 -6.17 -3.74
C ARG A 88 18.99 -4.71 -4.03
N ARG A 89 18.76 -4.35 -5.30
CA ARG A 89 18.39 -2.97 -5.68
C ARG A 89 17.00 -2.58 -5.17
N LEU A 90 16.08 -3.54 -5.06
CA LEU A 90 14.76 -3.34 -4.47
C LEU A 90 14.88 -3.17 -2.95
N CYS A 91 15.69 -4.01 -2.29
CA CYS A 91 16.00 -3.84 -0.86
C CYS A 91 16.64 -2.48 -0.57
N ASN A 92 17.59 -2.03 -1.41
CA ASN A 92 18.21 -0.70 -1.28
C ASN A 92 17.20 0.45 -1.45
N LEU A 93 16.19 0.29 -2.31
CA LEU A 93 15.10 1.26 -2.44
C LEU A 93 14.26 1.31 -1.16
N LEU A 94 13.90 0.16 -0.60
CA LEU A 94 13.11 0.06 0.62
C LEU A 94 13.90 0.51 1.87
N ALA A 95 15.21 0.38 1.86
CA ALA A 95 16.10 0.84 2.94
C ALA A 95 16.38 2.36 2.89
N SER A 96 16.11 3.03 1.77
CA SER A 96 16.47 4.44 1.61
C SER A 96 15.59 5.35 2.48
N PRO A 97 16.15 6.14 3.41
CA PRO A 97 15.37 7.12 4.16
C PRO A 97 14.99 8.35 3.33
N LYS A 98 15.60 8.54 2.16
CA LYS A 98 15.36 9.70 1.27
C LYS A 98 14.07 9.57 0.46
N ILE A 99 13.50 8.38 0.38
CA ILE A 99 12.25 8.10 -0.31
C ILE A 99 11.24 7.63 0.72
N LEU A 100 10.14 8.34 0.88
CA LEU A 100 9.07 7.91 1.78
C LEU A 100 8.23 6.82 1.11
N LYS A 101 8.03 5.71 1.82
CA LYS A 101 7.14 4.61 1.44
C LYS A 101 5.91 4.68 2.34
N ILE A 102 4.76 4.98 1.74
CA ILE A 102 3.51 5.21 2.47
C ILE A 102 2.60 3.99 2.31
N GLY A 103 2.22 3.40 3.42
CA GLY A 103 1.28 2.28 3.45
C GLY A 103 0.38 2.34 4.69
N ALA A 104 -0.39 1.30 4.91
CA ALA A 104 -1.26 1.16 6.07
C ALA A 104 -1.06 -0.22 6.72
N ALA A 105 -0.86 -0.29 8.03
CA ALA A 105 -0.56 -1.51 8.80
C ALA A 105 0.72 -2.24 8.33
N ILE A 106 1.74 -1.52 7.90
CA ILE A 106 2.91 -1.98 7.14
C ILE A 106 3.89 -2.89 7.89
N HIS A 107 3.73 -3.08 9.20
CA HIS A 107 4.72 -3.79 10.02
C HIS A 107 4.94 -5.23 9.56
N ASP A 108 3.85 -5.97 9.34
CA ASP A 108 3.92 -7.38 8.95
C ASP A 108 4.32 -7.55 7.49
N ASP A 109 3.99 -6.57 6.63
CA ASP A 109 4.43 -6.52 5.23
C ASP A 109 5.94 -6.43 5.12
N ILE A 110 6.54 -5.50 5.87
CA ILE A 110 8.00 -5.33 5.93
C ILE A 110 8.66 -6.61 6.43
N ARG A 111 8.15 -7.21 7.51
CA ARG A 111 8.66 -8.48 8.04
C ARG A 111 8.50 -9.63 7.05
N GLY A 112 7.39 -9.65 6.31
CA GLY A 112 7.15 -10.61 5.24
C GLY A 112 8.18 -10.52 4.12
N LEU A 113 8.49 -9.30 3.67
CA LEU A 113 9.52 -9.05 2.66
C LEU A 113 10.93 -9.39 3.16
N GLN A 114 11.24 -9.11 4.43
CA GLN A 114 12.52 -9.44 5.07
C GLN A 114 12.79 -10.95 5.12
N LYS A 115 11.74 -11.81 5.13
CA LYS A 115 11.89 -13.27 5.02
C LYS A 115 12.45 -13.71 3.65
N HIS A 116 12.22 -12.92 2.59
CA HIS A 116 12.81 -13.20 1.27
C HIS A 116 14.27 -12.75 1.19
N ARG A 117 14.61 -11.65 1.81
CA ARG A 117 15.99 -11.12 1.91
C ARG A 117 16.06 -10.06 3.00
N ASP A 118 17.10 -10.13 3.83
CA ASP A 118 17.34 -9.14 4.88
C ASP A 118 17.62 -7.74 4.31
N PHE A 119 16.97 -6.74 4.89
CA PHE A 119 17.25 -5.32 4.70
C PHE A 119 16.77 -4.53 5.92
N VAL A 120 17.38 -3.37 6.13
CA VAL A 120 16.92 -2.43 7.16
C VAL A 120 15.90 -1.49 6.51
N ALA A 121 14.65 -1.51 6.99
CA ALA A 121 13.61 -0.63 6.48
C ALA A 121 13.88 0.83 6.83
N GLY A 122 13.80 1.74 5.86
CA GLY A 122 14.01 3.16 6.04
C GLY A 122 12.97 4.01 5.32
N GLY A 123 12.56 5.15 5.89
CA GLY A 123 11.62 6.07 5.27
C GLY A 123 10.20 5.52 5.10
N PHE A 124 9.76 4.61 5.93
CA PHE A 124 8.38 4.10 5.94
C PHE A 124 7.46 4.96 6.80
N VAL A 125 6.25 5.19 6.32
CA VAL A 125 5.19 5.88 7.06
C VAL A 125 3.93 5.02 7.04
N ASP A 126 3.44 4.67 8.22
CA ASP A 126 2.19 3.95 8.42
C ASP A 126 1.04 4.94 8.66
N LEU A 127 0.12 5.02 7.70
CA LEU A 127 -1.03 5.91 7.79
C LEU A 127 -1.88 5.65 9.05
N GLN A 128 -2.02 4.38 9.45
CA GLN A 128 -2.81 4.04 10.65
C GLN A 128 -2.23 4.65 11.93
N LYS A 129 -0.93 4.98 11.93
CA LYS A 129 -0.25 5.58 13.09
C LYS A 129 -0.29 7.09 13.12
N ILE A 130 -0.64 7.75 12.00
CA ILE A 130 -0.56 9.21 11.91
C ILE A 130 -1.93 9.89 11.71
N VAL A 131 -2.94 9.19 11.16
CA VAL A 131 -4.22 9.82 10.78
C VAL A 131 -4.99 10.46 11.95
N TRP A 132 -4.75 10.01 13.17
CA TRP A 132 -5.33 10.61 14.39
C TRP A 132 -4.93 12.08 14.57
N GLU A 133 -3.76 12.50 14.04
CA GLU A 133 -3.31 13.89 14.06
C GLU A 133 -4.24 14.82 13.24
N TRP A 134 -5.04 14.26 12.35
CA TRP A 134 -6.06 14.97 11.56
C TRP A 134 -7.49 14.64 12.00
N GLY A 135 -7.67 14.08 13.19
CA GLY A 135 -8.99 13.79 13.75
C GLY A 135 -9.66 12.53 13.21
N ILE A 136 -8.91 11.62 12.60
CA ILE A 136 -9.46 10.41 11.96
C ILE A 136 -9.26 9.19 12.86
N ARG A 137 -10.36 8.48 13.21
CA ARG A 137 -10.34 7.21 13.98
C ARG A 137 -10.27 5.98 13.08
N ASP A 138 -10.89 6.04 11.93
CA ASP A 138 -10.94 4.90 11.02
C ASP A 138 -9.56 4.58 10.43
N LYS A 139 -9.17 3.29 10.49
CA LYS A 139 -7.81 2.83 10.11
C LYS A 139 -7.78 1.94 8.88
N SER A 140 -8.93 1.46 8.36
CA SER A 140 -8.92 0.69 7.13
C SER A 140 -8.66 1.58 5.91
N VAL A 141 -7.88 1.10 4.94
CA VAL A 141 -7.53 1.85 3.71
C VAL A 141 -8.79 2.37 3.01
N LYS A 142 -9.83 1.53 2.87
CA LYS A 142 -11.11 1.92 2.25
C LYS A 142 -11.77 3.12 2.97
N LYS A 143 -11.82 3.10 4.28
CA LYS A 143 -12.43 4.17 5.07
C LYS A 143 -11.56 5.43 5.07
N MET A 144 -10.25 5.28 5.23
CA MET A 144 -9.32 6.40 5.14
C MET A 144 -9.39 7.07 3.75
N ALA A 145 -9.47 6.30 2.66
CA ALA A 145 -9.63 6.85 1.31
C ALA A 145 -10.95 7.63 1.16
N ALA A 146 -12.03 7.11 1.73
CA ALA A 146 -13.32 7.81 1.73
C ALA A 146 -13.25 9.15 2.50
N ILE A 147 -12.66 9.16 3.68
CA ILE A 147 -12.57 10.35 4.53
C ILE A 147 -11.60 11.39 3.95
N ILE A 148 -10.41 10.95 3.50
CA ILE A 148 -9.31 11.84 3.13
C ILE A 148 -9.42 12.31 1.68
N LEU A 149 -9.81 11.41 0.77
CA LEU A 149 -9.85 11.67 -0.67
C LEU A 149 -11.27 11.83 -1.22
N GLY A 150 -12.31 11.45 -0.47
CA GLY A 150 -13.70 11.49 -0.94
C GLY A 150 -14.00 10.47 -2.04
N ILE A 151 -13.30 9.34 -2.07
CA ILE A 151 -13.45 8.31 -3.10
C ILE A 151 -13.75 6.94 -2.50
N ARG A 152 -14.39 6.09 -3.29
CA ARG A 152 -14.62 4.68 -2.98
C ARG A 152 -13.66 3.79 -3.80
N ILE A 153 -12.98 2.85 -3.13
CA ILE A 153 -12.12 1.86 -3.78
C ILE A 153 -12.68 0.44 -3.62
N SER A 154 -12.29 -0.47 -4.53
CA SER A 154 -12.70 -1.88 -4.51
C SER A 154 -11.99 -2.68 -3.41
N LYS A 155 -12.64 -3.74 -2.92
CA LYS A 155 -12.04 -4.80 -2.09
C LYS A 155 -12.16 -6.19 -2.73
N THR A 156 -12.63 -6.28 -3.97
CA THR A 156 -13.04 -7.54 -4.59
C THR A 156 -11.90 -8.55 -4.78
N GLN A 157 -10.65 -8.09 -4.82
CA GLN A 157 -9.49 -8.94 -5.05
C GLN A 157 -8.67 -9.26 -3.78
N GLN A 158 -9.08 -8.78 -2.63
CA GLN A 158 -8.35 -8.96 -1.36
C GLN A 158 -8.04 -10.44 -1.06
N LEU A 159 -8.94 -11.36 -1.38
CA LEU A 159 -8.78 -12.80 -1.16
C LEU A 159 -8.39 -13.58 -2.42
N SER A 160 -7.75 -12.92 -3.37
CA SER A 160 -7.29 -13.51 -4.62
C SER A 160 -6.10 -14.45 -4.45
N ASN A 161 -5.90 -15.35 -5.41
CA ASN A 161 -4.67 -16.12 -5.51
C ASN A 161 -3.52 -15.26 -6.07
N TRP A 162 -2.77 -14.63 -5.19
CA TRP A 162 -1.65 -13.77 -5.56
C TRP A 162 -0.41 -14.52 -6.06
N GLU A 163 -0.40 -15.86 -5.95
CA GLU A 163 0.62 -16.76 -6.50
C GLU A 163 0.22 -17.36 -7.86
N ALA A 164 -0.92 -16.96 -8.44
CA ALA A 164 -1.34 -17.42 -9.76
C ALA A 164 -0.23 -17.21 -10.81
N GLU A 165 -0.18 -18.04 -11.86
CA GLU A 165 0.84 -17.95 -12.90
C GLU A 165 0.86 -16.55 -13.54
N THR A 166 -0.30 -16.00 -13.85
CA THR A 166 -0.49 -14.63 -14.32
C THR A 166 -1.52 -13.92 -13.44
N LEU A 167 -1.31 -12.64 -13.16
CA LEU A 167 -2.32 -11.80 -12.53
C LEU A 167 -3.28 -11.28 -13.59
N ASN A 168 -4.57 -11.36 -13.30
CA ASN A 168 -5.59 -10.76 -14.18
C ASN A 168 -5.64 -9.23 -14.02
N GLU A 169 -6.34 -8.56 -14.92
CA GLU A 169 -6.47 -7.10 -14.92
C GLU A 169 -7.07 -6.56 -13.62
N GLY A 170 -8.08 -7.23 -13.06
CA GLY A 170 -8.71 -6.86 -11.80
C GLY A 170 -7.73 -6.90 -10.62
N GLN A 171 -6.89 -7.95 -10.54
CA GLN A 171 -5.84 -8.05 -9.53
C GLN A 171 -4.81 -6.94 -9.69
N CYS A 172 -4.33 -6.71 -10.92
CA CYS A 172 -3.36 -5.65 -11.19
C CYS A 172 -3.90 -4.27 -10.81
N LYS A 173 -5.14 -3.98 -11.18
CA LYS A 173 -5.82 -2.72 -10.88
C LYS A 173 -6.01 -2.53 -9.37
N TYR A 174 -6.45 -3.58 -8.68
CA TYR A 174 -6.63 -3.58 -7.23
C TYR A 174 -5.31 -3.27 -6.51
N ALA A 175 -4.26 -4.06 -6.77
CA ALA A 175 -2.97 -3.93 -6.12
C ALA A 175 -2.29 -2.55 -6.38
N ALA A 176 -2.39 -2.05 -7.62
CA ALA A 176 -1.90 -0.72 -7.96
C ALA A 176 -2.66 0.38 -7.21
N THR A 177 -3.99 0.21 -7.04
CA THR A 177 -4.85 1.17 -6.35
C THR A 177 -4.52 1.25 -4.88
N ASP A 178 -4.32 0.12 -4.18
CA ASP A 178 -4.05 0.09 -2.75
C ASP A 178 -2.74 0.80 -2.40
N ALA A 179 -1.68 0.59 -3.18
CA ALA A 179 -0.45 1.35 -3.01
C ALA A 179 -0.63 2.85 -3.35
N TRP A 180 -1.29 3.16 -4.46
CA TRP A 180 -1.47 4.54 -4.92
C TRP A 180 -2.30 5.39 -3.95
N VAL A 181 -3.42 4.88 -3.44
CA VAL A 181 -4.27 5.65 -2.51
C VAL A 181 -3.54 5.97 -1.22
N CYS A 182 -2.65 5.09 -0.73
CA CYS A 182 -1.82 5.38 0.44
C CYS A 182 -0.94 6.61 0.20
N ARG A 183 -0.29 6.71 -0.97
CA ARG A 183 0.47 7.88 -1.37
C ARG A 183 -0.40 9.14 -1.43
N GLU A 184 -1.54 9.07 -2.11
CA GLU A 184 -2.43 10.23 -2.28
C GLU A 184 -3.00 10.72 -0.95
N MET A 185 -3.41 9.79 -0.07
CA MET A 185 -3.86 10.13 1.28
C MET A 185 -2.79 10.88 2.07
N TYR A 186 -1.55 10.38 2.06
CA TYR A 186 -0.44 11.05 2.73
C TYR A 186 -0.22 12.47 2.20
N LEU A 187 -0.17 12.64 0.88
CA LEU A 187 0.03 13.96 0.27
C LEU A 187 -1.13 14.91 0.59
N ARG A 188 -2.35 14.43 0.68
CA ARG A 188 -3.51 15.22 1.06
C ARG A 188 -3.43 15.65 2.53
N LEU A 189 -3.06 14.73 3.43
CA LEU A 189 -2.86 15.02 4.85
C LEU A 189 -1.79 16.08 5.06
N MET A 190 -0.62 15.97 4.38
CA MET A 190 0.48 16.93 4.52
C MET A 190 0.14 18.34 4.04
N ARG A 191 -0.91 18.49 3.22
CA ARG A 191 -1.42 19.79 2.75
C ARG A 191 -2.60 20.30 3.58
N SER A 192 -3.04 19.54 4.55
CA SER A 192 -4.21 19.85 5.38
C SER A 192 -3.78 20.24 6.77
N GLU A 193 -4.55 21.12 7.41
CA GLU A 193 -4.35 21.52 8.79
C GLU A 193 -4.62 20.34 9.72
N LYS A 194 -3.78 20.18 10.73
CA LYS A 194 -3.93 19.14 11.76
C LYS A 194 -5.04 19.53 12.74
N ASN A 195 -5.81 18.54 13.13
CA ASN A 195 -6.85 18.64 14.17
C ASN A 195 -6.85 17.33 14.97
N PRO A 196 -5.86 17.13 15.87
CA PRO A 196 -5.69 15.86 16.56
C PRO A 196 -6.93 15.46 17.36
N LEU A 197 -7.23 14.15 17.37
CA LEU A 197 -8.18 13.59 18.31
C LEU A 197 -7.68 13.88 19.74
N GLU A 198 -8.59 14.32 20.62
CA GLU A 198 -8.28 14.37 22.04
C GLU A 198 -7.92 12.96 22.52
N GLU A 199 -6.78 12.83 23.20
CA GLU A 199 -6.46 11.60 23.90
C GLU A 199 -7.55 11.35 24.93
N THR A 200 -8.39 10.33 24.72
CA THR A 200 -9.23 9.81 25.79
C THR A 200 -8.29 9.20 26.82
N VAL A 201 -7.89 10.00 27.80
CA VAL A 201 -7.21 9.51 29.00
C VAL A 201 -8.16 8.47 29.62
N PRO A 202 -7.75 7.19 29.75
CA PRO A 202 -8.58 6.25 30.46
C PRO A 202 -8.74 6.79 31.87
N THR A 203 -9.96 7.10 32.25
CA THR A 203 -10.30 7.39 33.64
C THR A 203 -9.97 6.11 34.42
N VAL A 204 -8.97 6.20 35.28
CA VAL A 204 -8.53 5.17 36.23
C VAL A 204 -9.62 4.87 37.24
#